data_7b92eb3223bdf6b536dfcece470dcb52
#
_entry.id   7b92eb3223bdf6b536dfcece470dcb52
#
_cell.length_a   1.000
_cell.length_b   1.000
_cell.length_c   1.000
_cell.angle_alpha   90.00
_cell.angle_beta   90.00
_cell.angle_gamma   90.00
#
_symmetry.space_group_name_H-M   'P 1'
#
loop_
_entity.id
_entity.type
_entity.pdbx_description
1 polymer ?
#
loop_
_entity_poly.entity_id
_entity_poly.type
_entity_poly.pdbx_seq_one_letter_code
_entity_poly.pdbx_strand_id
1 'polypeptide(L)'
;MLVCIPRVLDADALAAVRALLDAAGNAWIDGRVTAGHQGAPVKFNQQIDERAEVAHACQDIVAAALERNPIFISAALPNLLYPPMFNRYNLGMTCGLHVDGGVRIHPHTGRKLRTDLSVRPGELRRR
;
A
#
# COMPACT_ATOMS: atom_id res chain seq x y z
N MET A 1 7.45 10.32 -15.09
CA MET A 1 6.07 10.38 -15.66
C MET A 1 5.09 10.05 -14.55
N LEU A 2 4.03 10.85 -14.40
CA LEU A 2 2.94 10.61 -13.45
C LEU A 2 1.66 10.33 -14.24
N VAL A 3 0.98 9.24 -13.94
CA VAL A 3 -0.31 8.88 -14.53
C VAL A 3 -1.35 8.80 -13.41
N CYS A 4 -2.43 9.56 -13.53
CA CYS A 4 -3.54 9.52 -12.60
C CYS A 4 -4.68 8.66 -13.18
N ILE A 5 -5.07 7.63 -12.48
CA ILE A 5 -6.13 6.71 -12.89
C ILE A 5 -7.30 6.87 -11.92
N PRO A 6 -8.44 7.41 -12.38
CA PRO A 6 -9.59 7.62 -11.50
C PRO A 6 -10.33 6.31 -11.23
N ARG A 7 -10.93 6.21 -10.05
CA ARG A 7 -11.89 5.17 -9.66
C ARG A 7 -11.39 3.73 -9.89
N VAL A 8 -10.14 3.45 -9.56
CA VAL A 8 -9.61 2.07 -9.60
C VAL A 8 -10.41 1.16 -8.67
N LEU A 9 -10.68 1.62 -7.45
CA LEU A 9 -11.64 0.98 -6.54
C LEU A 9 -13.02 1.61 -6.76
N ASP A 10 -14.03 0.80 -7.01
CA ASP A 10 -15.42 1.25 -6.96
C ASP A 10 -15.86 1.53 -5.50
N ALA A 11 -17.07 2.08 -5.34
CA ALA A 11 -17.57 2.44 -4.02
C ALA A 11 -17.70 1.23 -3.08
N ASP A 12 -18.11 0.08 -3.57
CA ASP A 12 -18.29 -1.14 -2.78
C ASP A 12 -16.94 -1.71 -2.35
N ALA A 13 -15.97 -1.79 -3.25
CA ALA A 13 -14.62 -2.24 -2.96
C ALA A 13 -13.93 -1.31 -1.95
N LEU A 14 -14.07 0.00 -2.11
CA LEU A 14 -13.53 0.98 -1.18
C LEU A 14 -14.16 0.86 0.22
N ALA A 15 -15.49 0.69 0.28
CA ALA A 15 -16.20 0.47 1.55
C ALA A 15 -15.76 -0.81 2.24
N ALA A 16 -15.57 -1.90 1.49
CA ALA A 16 -15.10 -3.18 2.02
C ALA A 16 -13.69 -3.06 2.61
N VAL A 17 -12.74 -2.44 1.89
CA VAL A 17 -11.38 -2.22 2.39
C VAL A 17 -11.40 -1.35 3.66
N ARG A 18 -12.18 -0.27 3.69
CA ARG A 18 -12.31 0.60 4.87
C ARG A 18 -12.85 -0.16 6.08
N ALA A 19 -13.91 -0.94 5.91
CA ALA A 19 -14.50 -1.72 6.99
C ALA A 19 -13.49 -2.73 7.57
N LEU A 20 -12.73 -3.42 6.72
CA LEU A 20 -11.67 -4.33 7.15
C LEU A 20 -10.57 -3.61 7.93
N LEU A 21 -10.10 -2.46 7.44
CA LEU A 21 -9.05 -1.68 8.11
C LEU A 21 -9.53 -1.07 9.43
N ASP A 22 -10.79 -0.62 9.51
CA ASP A 22 -11.37 -0.08 10.74
C ASP A 22 -11.51 -1.15 11.83
N ALA A 23 -11.79 -2.39 11.44
CA ALA A 23 -11.90 -3.54 12.33
C ALA A 23 -10.57 -4.22 12.67
N ALA A 24 -9.46 -3.78 12.10
CA ALA A 24 -8.17 -4.48 12.15
C ALA A 24 -7.48 -4.53 13.52
N GLY A 25 -7.90 -3.69 14.48
CA GLY A 25 -7.42 -3.75 15.86
C GLY A 25 -5.89 -3.84 16.00
N ASN A 26 -5.43 -4.91 16.61
CA ASN A 26 -4.00 -5.15 16.88
C ASN A 26 -3.14 -5.46 15.63
N ALA A 27 -3.75 -5.62 14.47
CA ALA A 27 -3.01 -5.74 13.22
C ALA A 27 -2.33 -4.42 12.79
N TRP A 28 -2.69 -3.29 13.39
CA TRP A 28 -1.98 -2.02 13.25
C TRP A 28 -0.72 -2.02 14.10
N ILE A 29 0.43 -2.02 13.46
CA ILE A 29 1.75 -2.03 14.09
C ILE A 29 2.54 -0.76 13.75
N ASP A 30 3.68 -0.56 14.40
CA ASP A 30 4.59 0.54 14.09
C ASP A 30 5.08 0.45 12.64
N GLY A 31 4.85 1.50 11.87
CA GLY A 31 5.23 1.54 10.45
C GLY A 31 6.73 1.49 10.17
N ARG A 32 7.58 1.71 11.19
CA ARG A 32 9.04 1.61 11.05
C ARG A 32 9.52 0.20 10.75
N VAL A 33 8.73 -0.81 11.10
CA VAL A 33 9.06 -2.24 10.87
C VAL A 33 9.32 -2.54 9.39
N THR A 34 8.63 -1.82 8.48
CA THR A 34 8.75 -2.04 7.03
C THR A 34 9.49 -0.92 6.30
N ALA A 35 9.89 0.12 7.05
CA ALA A 35 10.52 1.32 6.48
C ALA A 35 11.97 1.08 6.21
N GLY A 36 12.55 0.32 5.60
CA GLY A 36 13.96 0.13 5.30
C GLY A 36 14.94 1.06 6.07
N HIS A 37 16.19 0.84 5.95
CA HIS A 37 17.23 1.51 6.75
C HIS A 37 17.17 3.06 6.69
N GLN A 38 16.82 3.62 5.54
CA GLN A 38 16.79 5.09 5.35
C GLN A 38 15.46 5.72 5.78
N GLY A 39 14.37 4.98 5.66
CA GLY A 39 13.03 5.48 5.99
C GLY A 39 12.67 5.37 7.46
N ALA A 40 13.19 4.38 8.18
CA ALA A 40 12.83 4.12 9.57
C ALA A 40 13.03 5.33 10.52
N PRO A 41 14.12 6.12 10.44
CA PRO A 41 14.33 7.27 11.31
C PRO A 41 13.33 8.42 11.13
N VAL A 42 12.70 8.51 9.96
CA VAL A 42 11.79 9.62 9.60
C VAL A 42 10.33 9.20 9.47
N LYS A 43 10.04 7.91 9.63
CA LYS A 43 8.69 7.37 9.53
C LYS A 43 8.06 7.27 10.92
N PHE A 44 6.99 8.02 11.11
CA PHE A 44 6.16 7.95 12.31
C PHE A 44 4.70 7.77 11.91
N ASN A 45 4.28 6.53 11.76
CA ASN A 45 2.92 6.14 11.39
C ASN A 45 2.62 4.73 11.88
N GLN A 46 1.43 4.26 11.60
CA GLN A 46 1.05 2.85 11.78
C GLN A 46 0.85 2.19 10.41
N GLN A 47 1.08 0.90 10.38
CA GLN A 47 0.92 0.06 9.20
C GLN A 47 0.23 -1.24 9.59
N ILE A 48 -0.56 -1.80 8.68
CA ILE A 48 -1.08 -3.16 8.87
C ILE A 48 0.07 -4.15 8.75
N ASP A 49 0.14 -5.08 9.70
CA ASP A 49 1.09 -6.21 9.62
C ASP A 49 0.79 -7.00 8.33
N GLU A 50 1.77 -7.08 7.45
CA GLU A 50 1.65 -7.75 6.15
C GLU A 50 1.31 -9.25 6.26
N ARG A 51 1.48 -9.84 7.43
CA ARG A 51 1.16 -11.25 7.72
C ARG A 51 -0.25 -11.45 8.27
N ALA A 52 -0.94 -10.38 8.62
CA ALA A 52 -2.30 -10.47 9.16
C ALA A 52 -3.31 -10.86 8.08
N GLU A 53 -4.34 -11.63 8.44
CA GLU A 53 -5.41 -12.00 7.51
C GLU A 53 -6.11 -10.77 6.90
N VAL A 54 -6.28 -9.71 7.69
CA VAL A 54 -6.87 -8.46 7.21
C VAL A 54 -6.01 -7.81 6.12
N ALA A 55 -4.69 -7.93 6.18
CA ALA A 55 -3.80 -7.46 5.12
C ALA A 55 -4.07 -8.22 3.83
N HIS A 56 -4.13 -9.56 3.90
CA HIS A 56 -4.39 -10.41 2.74
C HIS A 56 -5.75 -10.10 2.10
N ALA A 57 -6.81 -9.98 2.91
CA ALA A 57 -8.15 -9.64 2.41
C ALA A 57 -8.17 -8.28 1.69
N CYS A 58 -7.55 -7.26 2.25
CA CYS A 58 -7.45 -5.94 1.62
C CYS A 58 -6.56 -5.97 0.36
N GLN A 59 -5.45 -6.71 0.40
CA GLN A 59 -4.53 -6.88 -0.74
C GLN A 59 -5.24 -7.50 -1.94
N ASP A 60 -6.03 -8.55 -1.71
CA ASP A 60 -6.78 -9.23 -2.78
C ASP A 60 -7.77 -8.28 -3.47
N ILE A 61 -8.49 -7.46 -2.71
CA ILE A 61 -9.44 -6.48 -3.27
C ILE A 61 -8.70 -5.45 -4.13
N VAL A 62 -7.60 -4.89 -3.61
CA VAL A 62 -6.86 -3.83 -4.31
C VAL A 62 -6.12 -4.38 -5.54
N ALA A 63 -5.45 -5.53 -5.40
CA ALA A 63 -4.74 -6.17 -6.50
C ALA A 63 -5.70 -6.53 -7.64
N ALA A 64 -6.84 -7.15 -7.33
CA ALA A 64 -7.85 -7.49 -8.33
C ALA A 64 -8.40 -6.24 -9.06
N ALA A 65 -8.57 -5.12 -8.36
CA ALA A 65 -9.01 -3.87 -8.97
C ALA A 65 -7.95 -3.30 -9.93
N LEU A 66 -6.68 -3.34 -9.56
CA LEU A 66 -5.56 -2.92 -10.42
C LEU A 66 -5.45 -3.82 -11.66
N GLU A 67 -5.49 -5.12 -11.49
CA GLU A 67 -5.35 -6.11 -12.57
C GLU A 67 -6.48 -6.04 -13.59
N ARG A 68 -7.68 -5.61 -13.17
CA ARG A 68 -8.82 -5.39 -14.08
C ARG A 68 -8.79 -4.05 -14.80
N ASN A 69 -7.95 -3.12 -14.36
CA ASN A 69 -7.96 -1.76 -14.91
C ASN A 69 -7.08 -1.67 -16.16
N PRO A 70 -7.66 -1.46 -17.37
CA PRO A 70 -6.90 -1.46 -18.61
C PRO A 70 -5.91 -0.29 -18.69
N ILE A 71 -6.20 0.85 -18.06
CA ILE A 71 -5.30 2.00 -18.04
C ILE A 71 -4.08 1.65 -17.20
N PHE A 72 -4.28 1.03 -16.03
CA PHE A 72 -3.18 0.59 -15.18
C PHE A 72 -2.29 -0.42 -15.91
N ILE A 73 -2.89 -1.44 -16.51
CA ILE A 73 -2.13 -2.47 -17.24
C ILE A 73 -1.33 -1.86 -18.40
N SER A 74 -1.94 -0.97 -19.16
CA SER A 74 -1.27 -0.33 -20.31
C SER A 74 -0.16 0.64 -19.90
N ALA A 75 -0.35 1.36 -18.81
CA ALA A 75 0.62 2.36 -18.35
C ALA A 75 1.80 1.74 -17.57
N ALA A 76 1.53 0.75 -16.75
CA ALA A 76 2.51 0.15 -15.85
C ALA A 76 3.20 -1.08 -16.45
N LEU A 77 2.54 -1.84 -17.34
CA LEU A 77 3.01 -3.12 -17.87
C LEU A 77 3.60 -4.02 -16.77
N PRO A 78 2.85 -4.28 -15.69
CA PRO A 78 3.41 -4.91 -14.51
C PRO A 78 3.78 -6.36 -14.80
N ASN A 79 5.02 -6.72 -14.50
CA ASN A 79 5.44 -8.12 -14.46
C ASN A 79 5.01 -8.79 -13.16
N LEU A 80 5.05 -8.01 -12.06
CA LEU A 80 4.66 -8.45 -10.73
C LEU A 80 4.15 -7.24 -9.94
N LEU A 81 3.09 -7.45 -9.15
CA LEU A 81 2.63 -6.51 -8.14
C LEU A 81 3.18 -6.93 -6.78
N TYR A 82 3.90 -6.03 -6.11
CA TYR A 82 4.18 -6.20 -4.69
C TYR A 82 2.86 -6.05 -3.92
N PRO A 83 2.58 -6.88 -2.91
CA PRO A 83 1.33 -6.80 -2.17
C PRO A 83 1.09 -5.38 -1.62
N PRO A 84 -0.09 -4.79 -1.83
CA PRO A 84 -0.40 -3.46 -1.32
C PRO A 84 -0.19 -3.35 0.19
N MET A 85 0.40 -2.24 0.62
CA MET A 85 0.68 -1.94 2.02
C MET A 85 -0.29 -0.85 2.51
N PHE A 86 -0.84 -1.01 3.70
CA PHE A 86 -1.83 -0.09 4.26
C PHE A 86 -1.23 0.68 5.42
N ASN A 87 -1.17 1.99 5.29
CA ASN A 87 -0.64 2.90 6.29
C ASN A 87 -1.74 3.83 6.77
N ARG A 88 -1.70 4.21 8.06
CA ARG A 88 -2.52 5.29 8.59
C ARG A 88 -1.66 6.31 9.33
N TYR A 89 -2.10 7.55 9.23
CA TYR A 89 -1.49 8.69 9.89
C TYR A 89 -2.53 9.33 10.78
N ASN A 90 -2.36 9.19 12.09
CA ASN A 90 -3.16 9.91 13.08
C ASN A 90 -2.56 11.31 13.27
N LEU A 91 -3.27 12.15 14.04
CA LEU A 91 -2.81 13.49 14.36
C LEU A 91 -1.38 13.47 14.95
N GLY A 92 -0.49 14.28 14.40
CA GLY A 92 0.92 14.32 14.80
C GLY A 92 1.82 13.26 14.18
N MET A 93 1.27 12.29 13.46
CA MET A 93 2.07 11.30 12.73
C MET A 93 2.50 11.84 11.37
N THR A 94 3.69 11.46 10.94
CA THR A 94 4.28 11.94 9.69
C THR A 94 5.24 10.92 9.10
N CYS A 95 5.55 11.10 7.82
CA CYS A 95 6.67 10.44 7.17
C CYS A 95 7.53 11.53 6.53
N GLY A 96 8.75 11.68 7.03
CA GLY A 96 9.69 12.67 6.52
C GLY A 96 10.21 12.30 5.12
N LEU A 97 10.95 13.23 4.54
CA LEU A 97 11.56 13.05 3.23
C LEU A 97 12.53 11.86 3.25
N HIS A 98 12.37 10.95 2.32
CA HIS A 98 13.23 9.76 2.18
C HIS A 98 13.20 9.25 0.75
N VAL A 99 14.12 8.37 0.42
CA VAL A 99 14.16 7.65 -0.85
C VAL A 99 13.52 6.29 -0.63
N ASP A 100 12.57 5.93 -1.48
CA ASP A 100 11.97 4.59 -1.46
C ASP A 100 13.01 3.53 -1.82
N GLY A 101 12.98 2.40 -1.11
CA GLY A 101 13.89 1.29 -1.38
C GLY A 101 13.67 0.71 -2.78
N GLY A 102 14.74 0.66 -3.58
CA GLY A 102 14.70 0.08 -4.93
C GLY A 102 14.60 -1.45 -4.96
N VAL A 103 14.78 -2.11 -3.82
CA VAL A 103 14.66 -3.57 -3.69
C VAL A 103 13.82 -3.90 -2.46
N ARG A 104 12.83 -4.77 -2.64
CA ARG A 104 11.98 -5.29 -1.57
C ARG A 104 12.05 -6.80 -1.50
N ILE A 105 11.80 -7.34 -0.33
CA ILE A 105 11.64 -8.78 -0.13
C ILE A 105 10.15 -9.08 -0.11
N HIS A 106 9.70 -9.95 -1.00
CA HIS A 106 8.30 -10.36 -1.07
C HIS A 106 7.91 -11.09 0.23
N PRO A 107 6.86 -10.67 0.96
CA PRO A 107 6.58 -11.15 2.31
C PRO A 107 6.23 -12.65 2.38
N HIS A 108 5.68 -13.20 1.30
CA HIS A 108 5.24 -14.59 1.28
C HIS A 108 6.25 -15.55 0.61
N THR A 109 7.09 -15.06 -0.30
CA THR A 109 8.01 -15.90 -1.07
C THR A 109 9.47 -15.73 -0.68
N GLY A 110 9.82 -14.67 0.05
CA GLY A 110 11.21 -14.32 0.37
C GLY A 110 12.04 -13.84 -0.82
N ARG A 111 11.45 -13.72 -2.02
CA ARG A 111 12.17 -13.28 -3.22
C ARG A 111 12.50 -11.79 -3.14
N LYS A 112 13.70 -11.45 -3.57
CA LYS A 112 14.08 -10.04 -3.79
C LYS A 112 13.48 -9.56 -5.10
N LEU A 113 12.80 -8.42 -5.04
CA LEU A 113 12.13 -7.78 -6.17
C LEU A 113 12.68 -6.38 -6.35
N ARG A 114 12.99 -6.01 -7.58
CA ARG A 114 13.26 -4.62 -7.93
C ARG A 114 11.93 -3.89 -8.09
N THR A 115 11.82 -2.72 -7.48
CA THR A 115 10.64 -1.85 -7.58
C THR A 115 10.91 -0.78 -8.63
N ASP A 116 10.21 -0.83 -9.74
CA ASP A 116 10.36 0.11 -10.85
C ASP A 116 9.31 1.22 -10.83
N LEU A 117 8.12 0.93 -10.30
CA LEU A 117 7.00 1.87 -10.23
C LEU A 117 6.37 1.85 -8.83
N SER A 118 5.91 3.01 -8.40
CA SER A 118 5.12 3.17 -7.17
C SER A 118 3.69 3.55 -7.53
N VAL A 119 2.73 2.85 -6.92
CA VAL A 119 1.30 3.13 -7.05
C VAL A 119 0.80 3.63 -5.69
N ARG A 120 0.16 4.78 -5.66
CA ARG A 120 -0.41 5.36 -4.44
C ARG A 120 -1.86 5.78 -4.67
N PRO A 121 -2.77 5.57 -3.71
CA PRO A 121 -4.08 6.20 -3.80
C PRO A 121 -3.89 7.73 -3.73
N GLY A 122 -4.67 8.46 -4.52
CA GLY A 122 -4.74 9.91 -4.40
C GLY A 122 -5.25 10.31 -3.01
N GLU A 123 -4.78 11.42 -2.48
CA GLU A 123 -5.30 11.97 -1.24
C GLU A 123 -6.79 12.31 -1.41
N LEU A 124 -7.66 11.55 -0.76
CA LEU A 124 -9.03 11.97 -0.53
C LEU A 124 -9.00 13.08 0.53
N ARG A 125 -8.85 14.33 0.08
CA ARG A 125 -9.10 15.46 0.98
C ARG A 125 -10.56 15.35 1.43
N ARG A 126 -10.77 15.12 2.71
CA ARG A 126 -12.09 15.36 3.32
C ARG A 126 -12.35 16.86 3.16
N ARG A 127 -13.34 17.19 2.35
CA ARG A 127 -13.94 18.53 2.36
C ARG A 127 -14.78 18.69 3.61
#